data_ac28464439af07ce8efc1d8b9d0dacb0
#
_entry.id   ac28464439af07ce8efc1d8b9d0dacb0
#
_cell.length_a   1.000
_cell.length_b   1.000
_cell.length_c   1.000
_cell.angle_alpha   90.00
_cell.angle_beta   90.00
_cell.angle_gamma   90.00
#
_symmetry.space_group_name_H-M   'P 1'
#
loop_
_entity.id
_entity.type
_entity.pdbx_description
1 polymer ?
#
loop_
_entity_poly.entity_id
_entity_poly.type
_entity_poly.pdbx_seq_one_letter_code
_entity_poly.pdbx_strand_id
1 'polypeptide(L)'
;MTGIAATADPAREVTLIRDNDMNLRREVRQFLASELALRSFRPQCDSWMVGHSPTFSQKLGSRGWVGMTIPVRYGGAGRSSAERYAVIEELLAAGAPVAAHWFADRQIAPALLRHGTAAQQETFLPGICRGEIYFAIGMSEPDSGSDLAAVRTRAERDATGWRLTGSKVWTSHAHCAHYALVLARTDSVTDGNRHLGLSQFLVDLTLPGIEVRPIVTLDGAQHFNEVFFDDVALDDDALLGSRGEGWRQVMQELALERSGPERFLSTMPLLRSFLRCPGSGDPGLGILLAEASSIRAMSLAVAESLGRGEVPTVESAVVKDLGTLFERKVIDVVRAGTATRPALDSSNELERLLGEAIVHSPDRTLRGGANEVLRGIVAKALVAS
;
A
#
# COMPACT_ATOMS: atom_id res chain seq x y z
N MET A 1 48.44 11.11 18.05
CA MET A 1 48.00 11.49 16.71
C MET A 1 46.54 11.10 16.58
N THR A 2 45.65 12.04 16.85
CA THR A 2 44.20 11.89 16.83
C THR A 2 43.73 12.28 15.43
N GLY A 3 43.28 11.27 14.69
CA GLY A 3 42.67 11.48 13.34
C GLY A 3 41.33 12.19 13.49
N ILE A 4 41.21 13.35 12.89
CA ILE A 4 39.98 14.12 12.74
C ILE A 4 39.13 13.37 11.71
N ALA A 5 38.03 12.79 12.17
CA ALA A 5 36.99 12.29 11.27
C ALA A 5 36.43 13.49 10.47
N ALA A 6 36.59 13.46 9.15
CA ALA A 6 36.00 14.45 8.28
C ALA A 6 34.48 14.39 8.40
N THR A 7 33.87 15.42 8.98
CA THR A 7 32.42 15.59 8.98
C THR A 7 31.95 15.78 7.55
N ALA A 8 31.11 14.87 7.06
CA ALA A 8 30.50 14.98 5.72
C ALA A 8 29.70 16.31 5.65
N ASP A 9 29.93 17.06 4.56
CA ASP A 9 29.21 18.30 4.30
C ASP A 9 27.74 17.97 3.94
N PRO A 10 26.77 18.41 4.76
CA PRO A 10 25.35 18.11 4.54
C PRO A 10 24.84 18.63 3.18
N ALA A 11 25.39 19.73 2.67
CA ALA A 11 25.02 20.27 1.35
C ALA A 11 25.50 19.36 0.20
N ARG A 12 26.63 18.70 0.36
CA ARG A 12 27.19 17.76 -0.62
C ARG A 12 26.42 16.44 -0.63
N GLU A 13 25.98 15.99 0.55
CA GLU A 13 25.13 14.80 0.71
C GLU A 13 23.75 14.99 0.08
N VAL A 14 23.11 16.15 0.28
CA VAL A 14 21.83 16.52 -0.36
C VAL A 14 21.97 16.60 -1.89
N THR A 15 23.09 17.09 -2.43
CA THR A 15 23.31 17.16 -3.88
C THR A 15 23.48 15.77 -4.49
N LEU A 16 24.24 14.88 -3.84
CA LEU A 16 24.42 13.49 -4.31
C LEU A 16 23.11 12.69 -4.27
N ILE A 17 22.26 12.89 -3.26
CA ILE A 17 20.96 12.23 -3.17
C ILE A 17 20.05 12.69 -4.30
N ARG A 18 20.01 13.99 -4.65
CA ARG A 18 19.20 14.53 -5.75
C ARG A 18 19.65 13.98 -7.12
N ASP A 19 20.93 13.86 -7.35
CA ASP A 19 21.47 13.34 -8.63
C ASP A 19 21.19 11.85 -8.80
N ASN A 20 21.33 11.05 -7.74
CA ASN A 20 20.98 9.64 -7.74
C ASN A 20 19.48 9.42 -7.97
N ASP A 21 18.62 10.23 -7.32
CA ASP A 21 17.18 10.18 -7.51
C ASP A 21 16.77 10.48 -8.97
N MET A 22 17.39 11.47 -9.59
CA MET A 22 17.13 11.82 -11.01
C MET A 22 17.56 10.72 -11.98
N ASN A 23 18.68 10.06 -11.74
CA ASN A 23 19.12 8.94 -12.56
C ASN A 23 18.21 7.73 -12.42
N LEU A 24 17.85 7.37 -11.18
CA LEU A 24 16.92 6.29 -10.90
C LEU A 24 15.54 6.52 -11.55
N ARG A 25 15.00 7.74 -11.46
CA ARG A 25 13.74 8.11 -12.15
C ARG A 25 13.84 7.96 -13.66
N ARG A 26 14.99 8.32 -14.26
CA ARG A 26 15.21 8.14 -15.70
C ARG A 26 15.22 6.66 -16.08
N GLU A 27 15.87 5.80 -15.30
CA GLU A 27 15.88 4.36 -15.53
C GLU A 27 14.47 3.76 -15.46
N VAL A 28 13.69 4.13 -14.43
CA VAL A 28 12.29 3.67 -14.30
C VAL A 28 11.43 4.15 -15.47
N ARG A 29 11.55 5.42 -15.88
CA ARG A 29 10.81 5.95 -17.04
C ARG A 29 11.19 5.24 -18.34
N GLN A 30 12.47 4.93 -18.57
CA GLN A 30 12.92 4.18 -19.73
C GLN A 30 12.36 2.76 -19.75
N PHE A 31 12.37 2.08 -18.61
CA PHE A 31 11.74 0.78 -18.45
C PHE A 31 10.24 0.83 -18.76
N LEU A 32 9.50 1.77 -18.13
CA LEU A 32 8.08 1.95 -18.37
C LEU A 32 7.75 2.24 -19.83
N ALA A 33 8.54 3.08 -20.49
CA ALA A 33 8.39 3.38 -21.92
C ALA A 33 8.57 2.11 -22.77
N SER A 34 9.54 1.27 -22.44
CA SER A 34 9.76 -0.01 -23.13
C SER A 34 8.60 -0.99 -22.92
N GLU A 35 8.11 -1.12 -21.69
CA GLU A 35 6.97 -2.01 -21.38
C GLU A 35 5.67 -1.55 -22.05
N LEU A 36 5.43 -0.22 -22.12
CA LEU A 36 4.30 0.36 -22.87
C LEU A 36 4.42 0.11 -24.38
N ALA A 37 5.61 0.27 -24.96
CA ALA A 37 5.86 -0.02 -26.38
C ALA A 37 5.62 -1.51 -26.70
N LEU A 38 5.97 -2.41 -25.80
CA LEU A 38 5.70 -3.85 -25.89
C LEU A 38 4.25 -4.21 -25.58
N ARG A 39 3.41 -3.25 -25.20
CA ARG A 39 2.03 -3.47 -24.75
C ARG A 39 1.92 -4.49 -23.61
N SER A 40 2.92 -4.55 -22.72
CA SER A 40 2.94 -5.44 -21.55
C SER A 40 1.87 -5.05 -20.53
N PHE A 41 1.46 -3.79 -20.51
CA PHE A 41 0.31 -3.30 -19.75
C PHE A 41 -0.33 -2.10 -20.43
N ARG A 42 -1.53 -1.75 -19.97
CA ARG A 42 -2.21 -0.47 -20.27
C ARG A 42 -2.22 0.37 -19.00
N PRO A 43 -1.97 1.70 -19.07
CA PRO A 43 -2.13 2.57 -17.92
C PRO A 43 -3.52 2.42 -17.28
N GLN A 44 -3.59 2.31 -15.96
CA GLN A 44 -4.83 2.14 -15.20
C GLN A 44 -4.88 3.13 -14.05
N CYS A 45 -6.07 3.65 -13.74
CA CYS A 45 -6.31 4.29 -12.46
C CYS A 45 -6.30 3.25 -11.34
N ASP A 46 -5.88 3.64 -10.14
CA ASP A 46 -5.79 2.73 -8.98
C ASP A 46 -4.97 1.45 -9.24
N SER A 47 -3.94 1.53 -10.09
CA SER A 47 -3.16 0.37 -10.54
C SER A 47 -2.52 -0.46 -9.42
N TRP A 48 -2.31 0.13 -8.26
CA TRP A 48 -1.82 -0.58 -7.06
C TRP A 48 -2.90 -1.44 -6.38
N MET A 49 -4.20 -1.18 -6.70
CA MET A 49 -5.33 -1.98 -6.22
C MET A 49 -5.83 -2.95 -7.29
N VAL A 50 -5.96 -2.52 -8.55
CA VAL A 50 -6.59 -3.35 -9.59
C VAL A 50 -5.60 -3.98 -10.55
N GLY A 51 -4.40 -3.43 -10.69
CA GLY A 51 -3.39 -3.86 -11.67
C GLY A 51 -2.57 -5.05 -11.18
N HIS A 52 -3.14 -6.25 -11.12
CA HIS A 52 -2.45 -7.46 -10.68
C HIS A 52 -1.68 -8.11 -11.82
N SER A 53 -0.34 -8.14 -11.74
CA SER A 53 0.54 -8.76 -12.73
C SER A 53 1.79 -9.38 -12.10
N PRO A 54 1.78 -10.71 -11.84
CA PRO A 54 2.95 -11.43 -11.37
C PRO A 54 4.20 -11.22 -12.23
N THR A 55 4.05 -11.33 -13.55
CA THR A 55 5.17 -11.15 -14.48
C THR A 55 5.78 -9.76 -14.40
N PHE A 56 4.97 -8.72 -14.26
CA PHE A 56 5.46 -7.36 -14.11
C PHE A 56 6.19 -7.18 -12.77
N SER A 57 5.65 -7.76 -11.69
CA SER A 57 6.28 -7.77 -10.36
C SER A 57 7.66 -8.44 -10.37
N GLN A 58 7.81 -9.57 -11.05
CA GLN A 58 9.09 -10.26 -11.21
C GLN A 58 10.10 -9.43 -12.04
N LYS A 59 9.64 -8.72 -13.08
CA LYS A 59 10.47 -7.79 -13.82
C LYS A 59 10.98 -6.63 -12.94
N LEU A 60 10.17 -6.13 -12.02
CA LEU A 60 10.60 -5.13 -11.05
C LEU A 60 11.56 -5.73 -10.02
N GLY A 61 11.28 -6.93 -9.52
CA GLY A 61 12.16 -7.67 -8.60
C GLY A 61 13.55 -7.90 -9.19
N SER A 62 13.64 -8.32 -10.46
CA SER A 62 14.91 -8.54 -11.15
C SER A 62 15.77 -7.25 -11.33
N ARG A 63 15.16 -6.07 -11.17
CA ARG A 63 15.82 -4.76 -11.17
C ARG A 63 16.14 -4.25 -9.77
N GLY A 64 15.77 -4.99 -8.72
CA GLY A 64 15.87 -4.56 -7.33
C GLY A 64 14.93 -3.40 -6.97
N TRP A 65 13.79 -3.27 -7.68
CA TRP A 65 12.77 -2.24 -7.43
C TRP A 65 11.60 -2.76 -6.57
N VAL A 66 11.59 -4.04 -6.24
CA VAL A 66 10.82 -4.63 -5.14
C VAL A 66 11.78 -4.92 -4.00
N GLY A 67 11.37 -4.69 -2.76
CA GLY A 67 12.22 -4.89 -1.60
C GLY A 67 13.38 -3.89 -1.49
N MET A 68 13.24 -2.69 -2.04
CA MET A 68 14.33 -1.69 -2.10
C MET A 68 14.93 -1.36 -0.74
N THR A 69 14.12 -1.28 0.32
CA THR A 69 14.56 -0.96 1.68
C THR A 69 14.92 -2.20 2.50
N ILE A 70 14.68 -3.40 1.98
CA ILE A 70 15.04 -4.66 2.64
C ILE A 70 16.57 -4.82 2.62
N PRO A 71 17.19 -5.28 3.73
CA PRO A 71 18.62 -5.53 3.79
C PRO A 71 19.10 -6.53 2.72
N VAL A 72 20.31 -6.28 2.20
CA VAL A 72 20.95 -7.10 1.13
C VAL A 72 21.03 -8.58 1.50
N ARG A 73 21.25 -8.92 2.78
CA ARG A 73 21.29 -10.32 3.26
C ARG A 73 20.00 -11.12 2.97
N TYR A 74 18.87 -10.44 2.77
CA TYR A 74 17.59 -11.05 2.39
C TYR A 74 17.25 -10.88 0.91
N GLY A 75 18.20 -10.44 0.09
CA GLY A 75 17.99 -10.21 -1.34
C GLY A 75 17.40 -8.85 -1.69
N GLY A 76 17.22 -7.97 -0.71
CA GLY A 76 16.81 -6.58 -0.94
C GLY A 76 17.95 -5.70 -1.46
N ALA A 77 17.64 -4.46 -1.83
CA ALA A 77 18.61 -3.53 -2.36
C ALA A 77 19.30 -2.64 -1.30
N GLY A 78 18.82 -2.64 -0.05
CA GLY A 78 19.36 -1.81 1.04
C GLY A 78 19.33 -0.31 0.76
N ARG A 79 18.39 0.14 -0.09
CA ARG A 79 18.24 1.54 -0.50
C ARG A 79 17.42 2.34 0.50
N SER A 80 17.49 3.66 0.37
CA SER A 80 16.74 4.60 1.20
C SER A 80 15.24 4.60 0.88
N SER A 81 14.43 5.09 1.85
CA SER A 81 13.00 5.31 1.66
C SER A 81 12.71 6.35 0.56
N ALA A 82 13.58 7.35 0.36
CA ALA A 82 13.46 8.35 -0.69
C ALA A 82 13.66 7.74 -2.09
N GLU A 83 14.67 6.87 -2.28
CA GLU A 83 14.89 6.16 -3.54
C GLU A 83 13.71 5.23 -3.86
N ARG A 84 13.22 4.49 -2.86
CA ARG A 84 12.01 3.66 -3.01
C ARG A 84 10.80 4.51 -3.39
N TYR A 85 10.62 5.65 -2.74
CA TYR A 85 9.54 6.60 -3.05
C TYR A 85 9.60 7.06 -4.51
N ALA A 86 10.80 7.39 -5.02
CA ALA A 86 11.01 7.82 -6.40
C ALA A 86 10.57 6.75 -7.41
N VAL A 87 10.91 5.49 -7.18
CA VAL A 87 10.49 4.37 -8.04
C VAL A 87 8.97 4.19 -8.02
N ILE A 88 8.38 4.15 -6.82
CA ILE A 88 6.93 3.97 -6.65
C ILE A 88 6.15 5.12 -7.32
N GLU A 89 6.61 6.36 -7.17
CA GLU A 89 5.99 7.54 -7.76
C GLU A 89 5.94 7.43 -9.30
N GLU A 90 7.03 7.02 -9.95
CA GLU A 90 7.06 6.83 -11.40
C GLU A 90 6.15 5.67 -11.87
N LEU A 91 6.14 4.56 -11.15
CA LEU A 91 5.28 3.40 -11.44
C LEU A 91 3.79 3.77 -11.38
N LEU A 92 3.37 4.43 -10.30
CA LEU A 92 1.97 4.84 -10.10
C LEU A 92 1.55 5.94 -11.08
N ALA A 93 2.42 6.92 -11.35
CA ALA A 93 2.14 7.96 -12.32
C ALA A 93 1.98 7.43 -13.75
N ALA A 94 2.57 6.28 -14.06
CA ALA A 94 2.39 5.58 -15.33
C ALA A 94 1.18 4.63 -15.32
N GLY A 95 0.52 4.41 -14.19
CA GLY A 95 -0.55 3.42 -14.04
C GLY A 95 -0.06 1.98 -14.25
N ALA A 96 1.16 1.68 -13.81
CA ALA A 96 1.78 0.37 -13.96
C ALA A 96 1.14 -0.67 -13.03
N PRO A 97 1.01 -1.95 -13.44
CA PRO A 97 0.30 -2.99 -12.69
C PRO A 97 1.15 -3.53 -11.53
N VAL A 98 1.11 -2.88 -10.39
CA VAL A 98 1.94 -3.17 -9.21
C VAL A 98 1.21 -3.92 -8.10
N ALA A 99 -0.09 -4.21 -8.25
CA ALA A 99 -0.92 -4.77 -7.17
C ALA A 99 -0.43 -6.11 -6.64
N ALA A 100 0.20 -6.97 -7.47
CA ALA A 100 0.61 -8.30 -7.04
C ALA A 100 1.63 -8.29 -5.89
N HIS A 101 2.65 -7.44 -5.95
CA HIS A 101 3.68 -7.34 -4.89
C HIS A 101 3.38 -6.25 -3.86
N TRP A 102 2.34 -5.44 -4.06
CA TRP A 102 2.13 -4.18 -3.33
C TRP A 102 2.10 -4.36 -1.81
N PHE A 103 1.23 -5.22 -1.31
CA PHE A 103 1.10 -5.45 0.14
C PHE A 103 2.34 -6.14 0.71
N ALA A 104 2.90 -7.11 -0.01
CA ALA A 104 4.10 -7.83 0.40
C ALA A 104 5.30 -6.90 0.61
N ASP A 105 5.59 -6.03 -0.37
CA ASP A 105 6.71 -5.08 -0.30
C ASP A 105 6.44 -3.92 0.67
N ARG A 106 5.19 -3.41 0.70
CA ARG A 106 4.90 -2.16 1.38
C ARG A 106 4.58 -2.31 2.86
N GLN A 107 3.92 -3.39 3.25
CA GLN A 107 3.41 -3.59 4.61
C GLN A 107 4.01 -4.82 5.26
N ILE A 108 4.01 -5.96 4.57
CA ILE A 108 4.46 -7.23 5.15
C ILE A 108 5.98 -7.24 5.36
N ALA A 109 6.78 -6.82 4.40
CA ALA A 109 8.23 -6.81 4.55
C ALA A 109 8.70 -5.91 5.71
N PRO A 110 8.21 -4.67 5.89
CA PRO A 110 8.49 -3.87 7.08
C PRO A 110 8.02 -4.53 8.40
N ALA A 111 6.84 -5.18 8.40
CA ALA A 111 6.33 -5.88 9.58
C ALA A 111 7.22 -7.09 9.94
N LEU A 112 7.63 -7.89 8.95
CA LEU A 112 8.58 -9.00 9.13
C LEU A 112 9.94 -8.53 9.66
N LEU A 113 10.49 -7.44 9.11
CA LEU A 113 11.78 -6.90 9.55
C LEU A 113 11.72 -6.40 11.00
N ARG A 114 10.57 -5.90 11.44
CA ARG A 114 10.39 -5.33 12.79
C ARG A 114 9.98 -6.36 13.83
N HIS A 115 9.14 -7.32 13.47
CA HIS A 115 8.48 -8.23 14.40
C HIS A 115 8.72 -9.70 14.11
N GLY A 116 9.12 -10.06 12.86
CA GLY A 116 9.31 -11.44 12.45
C GLY A 116 10.54 -12.08 13.10
N THR A 117 10.46 -13.39 13.31
CA THR A 117 11.60 -14.20 13.67
C THR A 117 12.62 -14.27 12.53
N ALA A 118 13.86 -14.68 12.82
CA ALA A 118 14.86 -14.90 11.78
C ALA A 118 14.37 -15.90 10.71
N ALA A 119 13.72 -17.01 11.14
CA ALA A 119 13.16 -18.00 10.25
C ALA A 119 12.07 -17.41 9.33
N GLN A 120 11.14 -16.60 9.86
CA GLN A 120 10.13 -15.92 9.05
C GLN A 120 10.75 -14.95 8.04
N GLN A 121 11.76 -14.17 8.47
CA GLN A 121 12.47 -13.25 7.58
C GLN A 121 13.18 -13.98 6.44
N GLU A 122 13.88 -15.08 6.75
CA GLU A 122 14.58 -15.92 5.76
C GLU A 122 13.61 -16.62 4.80
N THR A 123 12.43 -17.01 5.28
CA THR A 123 11.40 -17.68 4.46
C THR A 123 10.76 -16.72 3.47
N PHE A 124 10.36 -15.53 3.90
CA PHE A 124 9.49 -14.66 3.11
C PHE A 124 10.23 -13.57 2.35
N LEU A 125 11.21 -12.89 2.98
CA LEU A 125 11.80 -11.68 2.41
C LEU A 125 12.48 -11.91 1.06
N PRO A 126 13.23 -13.01 0.82
CA PRO A 126 13.86 -13.24 -0.48
C PRO A 126 12.85 -13.38 -1.63
N GLY A 127 11.75 -14.08 -1.41
CA GLY A 127 10.69 -14.25 -2.40
C GLY A 127 9.91 -12.96 -2.65
N ILE A 128 9.71 -12.13 -1.60
CA ILE A 128 9.13 -10.80 -1.74
C ILE A 128 10.03 -9.92 -2.61
N CYS A 129 11.35 -9.89 -2.36
CA CYS A 129 12.30 -9.09 -3.14
C CYS A 129 12.33 -9.47 -4.62
N ARG A 130 12.14 -10.75 -4.93
CA ARG A 130 12.05 -11.22 -6.33
C ARG A 130 10.69 -10.98 -6.98
N GLY A 131 9.69 -10.48 -6.22
CA GLY A 131 8.32 -10.29 -6.71
C GLY A 131 7.60 -11.62 -6.98
N GLU A 132 7.87 -12.65 -6.21
CA GLU A 132 7.34 -14.02 -6.35
C GLU A 132 6.38 -14.42 -5.24
N ILE A 133 6.51 -13.83 -4.05
CA ILE A 133 5.62 -14.08 -2.90
C ILE A 133 4.67 -12.89 -2.72
N TYR A 134 3.38 -13.19 -2.74
CA TYR A 134 2.31 -12.20 -2.61
C TYR A 134 1.53 -12.44 -1.34
N PHE A 135 1.16 -11.32 -0.69
CA PHE A 135 0.38 -11.33 0.54
C PHE A 135 -0.92 -10.56 0.38
N ALA A 136 -1.95 -11.07 1.03
CA ALA A 136 -3.16 -10.33 1.35
C ALA A 136 -3.13 -9.86 2.80
N ILE A 137 -4.03 -8.92 3.17
CA ILE A 137 -4.16 -8.42 4.53
C ILE A 137 -5.61 -8.59 4.98
N GLY A 138 -5.82 -9.44 5.98
CA GLY A 138 -7.12 -9.75 6.57
C GLY A 138 -7.30 -9.04 7.91
N MET A 139 -7.79 -7.80 7.88
CA MET A 139 -8.11 -7.02 9.09
C MET A 139 -9.61 -6.90 9.31
N SER A 140 -10.33 -6.29 8.37
CA SER A 140 -11.76 -5.99 8.47
C SER A 140 -12.62 -7.24 8.49
N GLU A 141 -13.75 -7.17 9.20
CA GLU A 141 -14.78 -8.20 9.25
C GLU A 141 -16.13 -7.58 8.84
N PRO A 142 -17.17 -8.38 8.53
CA PRO A 142 -18.48 -7.84 8.16
C PRO A 142 -19.03 -6.81 9.15
N ASP A 143 -18.78 -7.00 10.46
CA ASP A 143 -19.24 -6.13 11.54
C ASP A 143 -18.14 -5.19 12.08
N SER A 144 -16.92 -5.23 11.55
CA SER A 144 -15.76 -4.50 12.08
C SER A 144 -14.85 -3.97 10.97
N GLY A 145 -15.01 -2.70 10.64
CA GLY A 145 -14.18 -1.96 9.71
C GLY A 145 -13.45 -0.81 10.42
N SER A 146 -14.07 0.36 10.53
CA SER A 146 -13.51 1.51 11.26
C SER A 146 -13.30 1.22 12.75
N ASP A 147 -14.13 0.41 13.37
CA ASP A 147 -13.94 -0.11 14.74
C ASP A 147 -13.18 -1.44 14.71
N LEU A 148 -11.92 -1.39 14.29
CA LEU A 148 -11.09 -2.58 14.12
C LEU A 148 -10.83 -3.34 15.43
N ALA A 149 -10.90 -2.66 16.58
CA ALA A 149 -10.77 -3.32 17.88
C ALA A 149 -11.95 -4.26 18.23
N ALA A 150 -13.03 -4.23 17.45
CA ALA A 150 -14.19 -5.09 17.61
C ALA A 150 -14.10 -6.43 16.86
N VAL A 151 -12.96 -6.76 16.22
CA VAL A 151 -12.76 -8.02 15.48
C VAL A 151 -13.06 -9.24 16.35
N ARG A 152 -13.73 -10.23 15.75
CA ARG A 152 -14.20 -11.48 16.38
C ARG A 152 -13.47 -12.73 15.88
N THR A 153 -12.77 -12.67 14.73
CA THR A 153 -11.87 -13.76 14.30
C THR A 153 -10.95 -14.07 15.46
N ARG A 154 -10.93 -15.35 15.89
CA ARG A 154 -10.16 -15.79 17.05
C ARG A 154 -9.11 -16.81 16.65
N ALA A 155 -8.00 -16.80 17.37
CA ALA A 155 -6.98 -17.83 17.32
C ALA A 155 -6.83 -18.41 18.73
N GLU A 156 -7.20 -19.67 18.88
CA GLU A 156 -7.16 -20.39 20.16
C GLU A 156 -5.92 -21.28 20.19
N ARG A 157 -5.20 -21.27 21.31
CA ARG A 157 -4.00 -22.10 21.50
C ARG A 157 -4.39 -23.52 21.80
N ASP A 158 -3.82 -24.50 21.10
CA ASP A 158 -3.89 -25.91 21.41
C ASP A 158 -2.50 -26.54 21.70
N ALA A 159 -2.42 -27.86 21.78
CA ALA A 159 -1.18 -28.57 22.07
C ALA A 159 -0.17 -28.52 20.91
N THR A 160 -0.62 -28.23 19.69
CA THR A 160 0.16 -28.30 18.44
C THR A 160 0.43 -26.96 17.80
N GLY A 161 -0.22 -25.88 18.29
CA GLY A 161 -0.11 -24.54 17.73
C GLY A 161 -1.35 -23.72 17.99
N TRP A 162 -2.00 -23.26 16.93
CA TRP A 162 -3.18 -22.38 16.98
C TRP A 162 -4.32 -22.92 16.12
N ARG A 163 -5.54 -22.61 16.50
CA ARG A 163 -6.76 -22.83 15.73
C ARG A 163 -7.40 -21.51 15.37
N LEU A 164 -7.39 -21.18 14.08
CA LEU A 164 -7.95 -19.93 13.56
C LEU A 164 -9.38 -20.13 13.08
N THR A 165 -10.32 -19.36 13.62
CA THR A 165 -11.74 -19.40 13.23
C THR A 165 -12.32 -18.02 13.11
N GLY A 166 -13.06 -17.75 12.03
CA GLY A 166 -13.72 -16.46 11.78
C GLY A 166 -13.82 -16.14 10.30
N SER A 167 -13.98 -14.87 9.97
CA SER A 167 -14.01 -14.41 8.58
C SER A 167 -13.45 -13.02 8.44
N LYS A 168 -12.89 -12.72 7.27
CA LYS A 168 -12.41 -11.40 6.88
C LYS A 168 -13.10 -10.95 5.60
N VAL A 169 -13.31 -9.64 5.45
CA VAL A 169 -13.94 -9.03 4.29
C VAL A 169 -13.05 -7.91 3.73
N TRP A 170 -13.24 -7.56 2.48
CA TRP A 170 -12.43 -6.57 1.76
C TRP A 170 -10.94 -6.94 1.69
N THR A 171 -10.63 -8.24 1.74
CA THR A 171 -9.27 -8.75 1.69
C THR A 171 -8.78 -8.70 0.24
N SER A 172 -7.94 -7.69 -0.05
CA SER A 172 -7.48 -7.44 -1.42
C SER A 172 -6.62 -8.59 -1.93
N HIS A 173 -6.95 -9.09 -3.13
CA HIS A 173 -6.22 -10.13 -3.86
C HIS A 173 -6.03 -11.46 -3.13
N ALA A 174 -6.81 -11.78 -2.11
CA ALA A 174 -6.66 -13.07 -1.40
C ALA A 174 -6.76 -14.29 -2.31
N HIS A 175 -7.56 -14.23 -3.40
CA HIS A 175 -7.68 -15.29 -4.41
C HIS A 175 -6.42 -15.48 -5.27
N CYS A 176 -5.46 -14.56 -5.23
CA CYS A 176 -4.20 -14.60 -5.98
C CYS A 176 -2.98 -14.56 -5.07
N ALA A 177 -3.15 -14.35 -3.77
CA ALA A 177 -2.07 -14.30 -2.80
C ALA A 177 -1.68 -15.72 -2.34
N HIS A 178 -0.43 -15.87 -1.91
CA HIS A 178 0.07 -17.11 -1.32
C HIS A 178 -0.24 -17.15 0.18
N TYR A 179 -0.13 -16.00 0.83
CA TYR A 179 -0.29 -15.85 2.28
C TYR A 179 -1.19 -14.65 2.61
N ALA A 180 -1.76 -14.67 3.81
CA ALA A 180 -2.42 -13.51 4.38
C ALA A 180 -1.84 -13.16 5.76
N LEU A 181 -1.69 -11.86 6.04
CA LEU A 181 -1.50 -11.37 7.39
C LEU A 181 -2.88 -11.16 8.02
N VAL A 182 -3.22 -11.97 9.01
CA VAL A 182 -4.57 -12.00 9.61
C VAL A 182 -4.53 -11.49 11.05
N LEU A 183 -5.34 -10.47 11.34
CA LEU A 183 -5.57 -9.99 12.70
C LEU A 183 -6.62 -10.87 13.37
N ALA A 184 -6.29 -11.45 14.53
CA ALA A 184 -7.19 -12.30 15.29
C ALA A 184 -7.10 -12.01 16.79
N ARG A 185 -8.14 -12.37 17.50
CA ARG A 185 -8.20 -12.29 18.97
C ARG A 185 -7.62 -13.57 19.55
N THR A 186 -6.61 -13.41 20.40
CA THR A 186 -5.92 -14.50 21.11
C THR A 186 -6.26 -14.54 22.59
N ASP A 187 -6.83 -13.45 23.13
CA ASP A 187 -7.20 -13.35 24.54
C ASP A 187 -8.55 -12.64 24.69
N SER A 188 -9.27 -12.99 25.74
CA SER A 188 -10.50 -12.31 26.12
C SER A 188 -10.24 -10.82 26.41
N VAL A 189 -11.22 -10.00 26.15
CA VAL A 189 -11.16 -8.58 26.54
C VAL A 189 -11.15 -8.48 28.05
N THR A 190 -10.06 -7.95 28.61
CA THR A 190 -9.93 -7.69 30.04
C THR A 190 -10.04 -6.20 30.32
N ASP A 191 -10.64 -5.84 31.46
CA ASP A 191 -10.73 -4.45 31.95
C ASP A 191 -11.35 -3.44 30.96
N GLY A 192 -12.20 -3.93 30.02
CA GLY A 192 -12.83 -3.10 29.00
C GLY A 192 -11.90 -2.58 27.91
N ASN A 193 -10.59 -2.93 27.92
CA ASN A 193 -9.65 -2.52 26.88
C ASN A 193 -9.66 -3.51 25.70
N ARG A 194 -10.42 -3.17 24.66
CA ARG A 194 -10.58 -3.98 23.44
C ARG A 194 -9.32 -4.08 22.56
N HIS A 195 -8.34 -3.25 22.81
CA HIS A 195 -7.07 -3.25 22.06
C HIS A 195 -6.12 -4.36 22.54
N LEU A 196 -6.29 -4.84 23.76
CA LEU A 196 -5.51 -5.96 24.31
C LEU A 196 -5.99 -7.29 23.72
N GLY A 197 -5.10 -8.29 23.71
CA GLY A 197 -5.43 -9.65 23.28
C GLY A 197 -5.64 -9.81 21.77
N LEU A 198 -5.13 -8.89 20.96
CA LEU A 198 -5.07 -9.01 19.51
C LEU A 198 -3.70 -9.45 19.08
N SER A 199 -3.60 -10.34 18.10
CA SER A 199 -2.36 -10.86 17.52
C SER A 199 -2.48 -10.95 16.00
N GLN A 200 -1.34 -10.99 15.30
CA GLN A 200 -1.32 -11.16 13.86
C GLN A 200 -0.67 -12.49 13.49
N PHE A 201 -1.22 -13.13 12.46
CA PHE A 201 -0.77 -14.43 11.97
C PHE A 201 -0.45 -14.37 10.49
N LEU A 202 0.67 -14.98 10.10
CA LEU A 202 1.05 -15.27 8.71
C LEU A 202 0.38 -16.58 8.31
N VAL A 203 -0.65 -16.51 7.49
CA VAL A 203 -1.51 -17.67 7.16
C VAL A 203 -1.28 -18.09 5.72
N ASP A 204 -0.89 -19.31 5.47
CA ASP A 204 -0.87 -19.91 4.13
C ASP A 204 -2.31 -20.12 3.67
N LEU A 205 -2.69 -19.46 2.56
CA LEU A 205 -4.06 -19.50 2.05
C LEU A 205 -4.44 -20.84 1.38
N THR A 206 -3.50 -21.78 1.28
CA THR A 206 -3.75 -23.15 0.77
C THR A 206 -4.13 -24.14 1.86
N LEU A 207 -4.08 -23.74 3.15
CA LEU A 207 -4.39 -24.62 4.27
C LEU A 207 -5.85 -25.09 4.25
N PRO A 208 -6.12 -26.34 4.68
CA PRO A 208 -7.48 -26.84 4.86
C PRO A 208 -8.30 -25.96 5.79
N GLY A 209 -9.58 -25.78 5.50
CA GLY A 209 -10.49 -24.94 6.28
C GLY A 209 -10.51 -23.47 5.84
N ILE A 210 -9.74 -23.10 4.80
CA ILE A 210 -9.78 -21.75 4.24
C ILE A 210 -10.62 -21.74 2.97
N GLU A 211 -11.57 -20.83 2.91
CA GLU A 211 -12.36 -20.54 1.70
C GLU A 211 -12.24 -19.06 1.34
N VAL A 212 -11.87 -18.77 0.07
CA VAL A 212 -11.76 -17.42 -0.47
C VAL A 212 -12.87 -17.18 -1.48
N ARG A 213 -13.75 -16.21 -1.23
CA ARG A 213 -14.86 -15.84 -2.12
C ARG A 213 -14.65 -14.43 -2.67
N PRO A 214 -14.50 -14.28 -4.00
CA PRO A 214 -14.38 -12.97 -4.62
C PRO A 214 -15.63 -12.10 -4.44
N ILE A 215 -15.42 -10.81 -4.20
CA ILE A 215 -16.47 -9.77 -4.19
C ILE A 215 -16.40 -9.04 -5.52
N VAL A 216 -17.50 -9.07 -6.27
CA VAL A 216 -17.61 -8.34 -7.55
C VAL A 216 -17.86 -6.86 -7.26
N THR A 217 -16.99 -6.00 -7.76
CA THR A 217 -17.10 -4.54 -7.61
C THR A 217 -17.90 -3.92 -8.76
N LEU A 218 -18.19 -2.62 -8.68
CA LEU A 218 -19.04 -1.90 -9.61
C LEU A 218 -18.52 -1.91 -11.07
N ASP A 219 -17.21 -2.02 -11.24
CA ASP A 219 -16.53 -2.15 -12.54
C ASP A 219 -16.48 -3.60 -13.07
N GLY A 220 -17.06 -4.56 -12.32
CA GLY A 220 -17.00 -5.99 -12.64
C GLY A 220 -15.71 -6.68 -12.24
N ALA A 221 -14.74 -5.97 -11.61
CA ALA A 221 -13.51 -6.56 -11.10
C ALA A 221 -13.76 -7.40 -9.82
N GLN A 222 -12.80 -8.24 -9.49
CA GLN A 222 -12.86 -9.16 -8.34
C GLN A 222 -11.61 -9.07 -7.48
N HIS A 223 -11.11 -7.85 -7.24
CA HIS A 223 -9.89 -7.65 -6.46
C HIS A 223 -10.10 -7.73 -4.95
N PHE A 224 -11.34 -7.61 -4.46
CA PHE A 224 -11.68 -7.85 -3.06
C PHE A 224 -12.25 -9.26 -2.83
N ASN A 225 -12.09 -9.76 -1.62
CA ASN A 225 -12.55 -11.07 -1.23
C ASN A 225 -13.11 -11.08 0.20
N GLU A 226 -14.04 -12.00 0.44
CA GLU A 226 -14.29 -12.57 1.77
C GLU A 226 -13.36 -13.79 1.93
N VAL A 227 -12.80 -13.94 3.13
CA VAL A 227 -11.98 -15.10 3.49
C VAL A 227 -12.54 -15.70 4.76
N PHE A 228 -12.91 -16.99 4.69
CA PHE A 228 -13.46 -17.74 5.80
C PHE A 228 -12.39 -18.69 6.35
N PHE A 229 -12.32 -18.79 7.66
CA PHE A 229 -11.43 -19.69 8.40
C PHE A 229 -12.31 -20.60 9.28
N ASP A 230 -12.30 -21.89 8.97
CA ASP A 230 -13.04 -22.92 9.71
C ASP A 230 -12.05 -23.85 10.40
N ASP A 231 -11.77 -23.57 11.67
CA ASP A 231 -10.85 -24.35 12.53
C ASP A 231 -9.48 -24.63 11.87
N VAL A 232 -8.89 -23.60 11.24
CA VAL A 232 -7.62 -23.73 10.50
C VAL A 232 -6.47 -23.96 11.46
N ALA A 233 -5.75 -25.05 11.28
CA ALA A 233 -4.56 -25.38 12.06
C ALA A 233 -3.37 -24.53 11.61
N LEU A 234 -2.74 -23.82 12.53
CA LEU A 234 -1.55 -23.00 12.31
C LEU A 234 -0.45 -23.45 13.28
N ASP A 235 0.77 -23.57 12.78
CA ASP A 235 1.94 -23.80 13.61
C ASP A 235 2.29 -22.56 14.45
N ASP A 236 3.15 -22.73 15.45
CA ASP A 236 3.62 -21.64 16.31
C ASP A 236 4.32 -20.54 15.53
N ASP A 237 5.02 -20.90 14.46
CA ASP A 237 5.73 -19.98 13.58
C ASP A 237 4.80 -19.09 12.72
N ALA A 238 3.48 -19.35 12.73
CA ALA A 238 2.53 -18.47 12.08
C ALA A 238 2.31 -17.15 12.84
N LEU A 239 2.57 -17.11 14.15
CA LEU A 239 2.43 -15.89 14.95
C LEU A 239 3.51 -14.85 14.57
N LEU A 240 3.09 -13.67 14.16
CA LEU A 240 4.00 -12.55 13.89
C LEU A 240 4.31 -11.79 15.20
N GLY A 241 5.55 -11.85 15.65
CA GLY A 241 5.98 -11.21 16.89
C GLY A 241 5.46 -11.91 18.14
N SER A 242 4.95 -11.16 19.12
CA SER A 242 4.48 -11.70 20.39
C SER A 242 2.96 -11.70 20.48
N ARG A 243 2.39 -12.68 21.20
CA ARG A 243 0.96 -12.74 21.50
C ARG A 243 0.49 -11.46 22.21
N GLY A 244 -0.64 -10.92 21.77
CA GLY A 244 -1.23 -9.70 22.33
C GLY A 244 -0.70 -8.38 21.78
N GLU A 245 0.34 -8.40 20.91
CA GLU A 245 0.96 -7.20 20.34
C GLU A 245 0.30 -6.72 19.03
N GLY A 246 -0.73 -7.40 18.55
CA GLY A 246 -1.35 -7.14 17.24
C GLY A 246 -1.87 -5.72 17.07
N TRP A 247 -2.42 -5.10 18.11
CA TRP A 247 -2.89 -3.71 18.01
C TRP A 247 -1.75 -2.74 17.73
N ARG A 248 -0.62 -2.90 18.42
CA ARG A 248 0.57 -2.06 18.20
C ARG A 248 1.13 -2.25 16.80
N GLN A 249 1.16 -3.48 16.30
CA GLN A 249 1.59 -3.81 14.94
C GLN A 249 0.69 -3.13 13.90
N VAL A 250 -0.63 -3.26 14.03
CA VAL A 250 -1.63 -2.61 13.17
C VAL A 250 -1.43 -1.09 13.10
N MET A 251 -1.20 -0.43 14.24
CA MET A 251 -1.00 1.03 14.25
C MET A 251 0.24 1.46 13.46
N GLN A 252 1.30 0.64 13.46
CA GLN A 252 2.50 0.88 12.66
C GLN A 252 2.28 0.63 11.16
N GLU A 253 1.53 -0.41 10.80
CA GLU A 253 1.16 -0.72 9.42
C GLU A 253 0.27 0.38 8.82
N LEU A 254 -0.69 0.89 9.58
CA LEU A 254 -1.57 1.97 9.14
C LEU A 254 -0.81 3.26 8.83
N ALA A 255 0.29 3.56 9.51
CA ALA A 255 1.13 4.71 9.18
C ALA A 255 1.81 4.53 7.80
N LEU A 256 2.30 3.32 7.50
CA LEU A 256 2.83 2.97 6.18
C LEU A 256 1.76 3.01 5.10
N GLU A 257 0.58 2.48 5.38
CA GLU A 257 -0.52 2.41 4.43
C GLU A 257 -1.06 3.79 4.03
N ARG A 258 -1.13 4.75 4.97
CA ARG A 258 -1.81 6.04 4.78
C ARG A 258 -0.99 7.10 4.07
N SER A 259 0.32 6.96 3.96
CA SER A 259 1.21 8.08 3.64
C SER A 259 1.84 8.06 2.26
N GLY A 260 1.73 6.97 1.53
CA GLY A 260 2.45 6.81 0.29
C GLY A 260 1.84 7.52 -0.93
N PRO A 261 2.58 7.52 -2.04
CA PRO A 261 2.15 8.15 -3.30
C PRO A 261 0.83 7.59 -3.84
N GLU A 262 0.47 6.37 -3.50
CA GLU A 262 -0.80 5.73 -3.88
C GLU A 262 -2.03 6.49 -3.36
N ARG A 263 -1.84 7.38 -2.39
CA ARG A 263 -2.94 8.14 -1.79
C ARG A 263 -3.32 9.40 -2.57
N PHE A 264 -2.54 9.76 -3.61
CA PHE A 264 -2.83 10.90 -4.48
C PHE A 264 -2.44 10.69 -5.94
N LEU A 265 -1.81 9.56 -6.30
CA LEU A 265 -1.41 9.27 -7.68
C LEU A 265 -2.31 8.24 -8.38
N SER A 266 -3.35 7.73 -7.73
CA SER A 266 -4.26 6.73 -8.32
C SER A 266 -4.99 7.27 -9.57
N THR A 267 -5.21 8.58 -9.66
CA THR A 267 -5.81 9.26 -10.81
C THR A 267 -4.80 9.94 -11.74
N MET A 268 -3.51 9.81 -11.46
CA MET A 268 -2.47 10.47 -12.28
C MET A 268 -2.47 10.00 -13.75
N PRO A 269 -2.71 8.71 -14.09
CA PRO A 269 -2.87 8.29 -15.49
C PRO A 269 -3.97 9.08 -16.23
N LEU A 270 -5.10 9.32 -15.57
CA LEU A 270 -6.20 10.13 -16.11
C LEU A 270 -5.75 11.58 -16.36
N LEU A 271 -5.13 12.21 -15.36
CA LEU A 271 -4.64 13.59 -15.49
C LEU A 271 -3.62 13.71 -16.63
N ARG A 272 -2.68 12.78 -16.72
CA ARG A 272 -1.67 12.75 -17.80
C ARG A 272 -2.29 12.54 -19.18
N SER A 273 -3.32 11.71 -19.30
CA SER A 273 -4.04 11.50 -20.56
C SER A 273 -4.78 12.78 -20.96
N PHE A 274 -5.46 13.43 -20.02
CA PHE A 274 -6.13 14.70 -20.24
C PHE A 274 -5.17 15.81 -20.72
N LEU A 275 -4.01 15.96 -20.08
CA LEU A 275 -3.02 16.98 -20.45
C LEU A 275 -2.42 16.81 -21.85
N ARG A 276 -2.52 15.63 -22.44
CA ARG A 276 -2.10 15.36 -23.82
C ARG A 276 -3.14 15.75 -24.86
N CYS A 277 -4.38 16.02 -24.45
CA CYS A 277 -5.44 16.42 -25.35
C CYS A 277 -5.27 17.89 -25.77
N PRO A 278 -5.41 18.22 -27.07
CA PRO A 278 -5.40 19.60 -27.53
C PRO A 278 -6.55 20.41 -26.89
N GLY A 279 -6.25 21.58 -26.37
CA GLY A 279 -7.24 22.47 -25.75
C GLY A 279 -7.57 22.15 -24.28
N SER A 280 -6.84 21.26 -23.63
CA SER A 280 -6.96 20.97 -22.19
C SER A 280 -6.43 22.12 -21.33
N GLY A 281 -7.09 23.27 -21.40
CA GLY A 281 -6.80 24.45 -20.58
C GLY A 281 -7.94 24.70 -19.59
N ASP A 282 -7.73 24.37 -18.31
CA ASP A 282 -8.65 24.68 -17.23
C ASP A 282 -7.92 25.52 -16.17
N PRO A 283 -8.49 26.66 -15.71
CA PRO A 283 -7.91 27.44 -14.61
C PRO A 283 -7.68 26.62 -13.33
N GLY A 284 -8.47 25.56 -13.11
CA GLY A 284 -8.32 24.63 -12.00
C GLY A 284 -7.04 23.78 -12.06
N LEU A 285 -6.43 23.62 -13.24
CA LEU A 285 -5.23 22.82 -13.43
C LEU A 285 -4.03 23.35 -12.62
N GLY A 286 -3.84 24.68 -12.59
CA GLY A 286 -2.77 25.28 -11.78
C GLY A 286 -2.94 24.99 -10.29
N ILE A 287 -4.18 25.00 -9.80
CA ILE A 287 -4.52 24.67 -8.41
C ILE A 287 -4.21 23.19 -8.15
N LEU A 288 -4.62 22.28 -9.04
CA LEU A 288 -4.31 20.84 -8.91
C LEU A 288 -2.81 20.58 -8.84
N LEU A 289 -2.01 21.23 -9.68
CA LEU A 289 -0.56 21.05 -9.67
C LEU A 289 0.09 21.57 -8.38
N ALA A 290 -0.41 22.68 -7.82
CA ALA A 290 0.05 23.21 -6.54
C ALA A 290 -0.34 22.25 -5.37
N GLU A 291 -1.58 21.75 -5.36
CA GLU A 291 -2.03 20.76 -4.38
C GLU A 291 -1.22 19.46 -4.47
N ALA A 292 -1.01 18.92 -5.66
CA ALA A 292 -0.19 17.73 -5.88
C ALA A 292 1.23 17.90 -5.34
N SER A 293 1.85 19.07 -5.60
CA SER A 293 3.20 19.38 -5.10
C SER A 293 3.26 19.43 -3.58
N SER A 294 2.24 20.02 -2.95
CA SER A 294 2.15 20.13 -1.49
C SER A 294 1.94 18.76 -0.83
N ILE A 295 1.02 17.95 -1.36
CA ILE A 295 0.75 16.59 -0.86
C ILE A 295 1.98 15.71 -1.05
N ARG A 296 2.65 15.82 -2.21
CA ARG A 296 3.90 15.10 -2.49
C ARG A 296 4.99 15.43 -1.47
N ALA A 297 5.18 16.71 -1.15
CA ALA A 297 6.19 17.12 -0.16
C ALA A 297 5.89 16.53 1.23
N MET A 298 4.62 16.56 1.67
CA MET A 298 4.20 15.96 2.93
C MET A 298 4.40 14.42 2.91
N SER A 299 3.98 13.75 1.84
CA SER A 299 4.11 12.29 1.69
C SER A 299 5.58 11.85 1.71
N LEU A 300 6.48 12.60 1.06
CA LEU A 300 7.91 12.30 1.07
C LEU A 300 8.51 12.49 2.47
N ALA A 301 8.16 13.58 3.18
CA ALA A 301 8.60 13.81 4.56
C ALA A 301 8.16 12.67 5.50
N VAL A 302 6.92 12.16 5.33
CA VAL A 302 6.46 10.98 6.09
C VAL A 302 7.26 9.74 5.71
N ALA A 303 7.58 9.51 4.44
CA ALA A 303 8.39 8.37 4.01
C ALA A 303 9.80 8.39 4.61
N GLU A 304 10.42 9.57 4.72
CA GLU A 304 11.71 9.76 5.38
C GLU A 304 11.63 9.52 6.89
N SER A 305 10.58 9.99 7.56
CA SER A 305 10.30 9.76 8.97
C SER A 305 10.16 8.26 9.29
N LEU A 306 9.36 7.56 8.48
CA LEU A 306 9.23 6.09 8.56
C LEU A 306 10.57 5.38 8.34
N GLY A 307 11.41 5.88 7.43
CA GLY A 307 12.76 5.37 7.17
C GLY A 307 13.70 5.51 8.37
N ARG A 308 13.47 6.50 9.24
CA ARG A 308 14.17 6.65 10.52
C ARG A 308 13.57 5.81 11.66
N GLY A 309 12.54 5.03 11.39
CA GLY A 309 11.84 4.19 12.38
C GLY A 309 10.79 4.91 13.21
N GLU A 310 10.46 6.17 12.89
CA GLU A 310 9.38 6.93 13.52
C GLU A 310 8.00 6.42 13.06
N VAL A 311 6.94 6.78 13.77
CA VAL A 311 5.55 6.43 13.41
C VAL A 311 4.71 7.72 13.32
N PRO A 312 4.79 8.47 12.20
CA PRO A 312 4.13 9.76 12.01
C PRO A 312 2.63 9.57 11.72
N THR A 313 1.85 9.24 12.76
CA THR A 313 0.43 8.87 12.65
C THR A 313 -0.45 10.04 12.18
N VAL A 314 -0.19 11.25 12.67
CA VAL A 314 -0.99 12.44 12.35
C VAL A 314 -0.70 12.90 10.93
N GLU A 315 0.57 13.00 10.58
CA GLU A 315 1.04 13.40 9.26
C GLU A 315 0.55 12.42 8.17
N SER A 316 0.60 11.13 8.46
CA SER A 316 0.07 10.09 7.58
C SER A 316 -1.45 10.24 7.36
N ALA A 317 -2.19 10.59 8.42
CA ALA A 317 -3.63 10.82 8.33
C ALA A 317 -3.94 12.06 7.47
N VAL A 318 -3.16 13.14 7.60
CA VAL A 318 -3.29 14.35 6.78
C VAL A 318 -3.02 14.05 5.30
N VAL A 319 -1.93 13.33 5.00
CA VAL A 319 -1.60 12.94 3.61
C VAL A 319 -2.73 12.15 2.98
N LYS A 320 -3.29 11.17 3.70
CA LYS A 320 -4.40 10.36 3.18
C LYS A 320 -5.67 11.20 2.98
N ASP A 321 -6.07 12.03 3.93
CA ASP A 321 -7.29 12.84 3.81
C ASP A 321 -7.20 13.82 2.63
N LEU A 322 -6.11 14.58 2.53
CA LEU A 322 -5.89 15.53 1.45
C LEU A 322 -5.70 14.84 0.09
N GLY A 323 -4.98 13.71 0.07
CA GLY A 323 -4.72 12.96 -1.16
C GLY A 323 -6.00 12.43 -1.79
N THR A 324 -6.91 11.86 -0.99
CA THR A 324 -8.18 11.33 -1.52
C THR A 324 -9.13 12.44 -1.98
N LEU A 325 -9.09 13.62 -1.36
CA LEU A 325 -9.82 14.80 -1.85
C LEU A 325 -9.24 15.31 -3.17
N PHE A 326 -7.92 15.33 -3.28
CA PHE A 326 -7.22 15.70 -4.52
C PHE A 326 -7.61 14.76 -5.67
N GLU A 327 -7.61 13.46 -5.47
CA GLU A 327 -7.99 12.48 -6.51
C GLU A 327 -9.42 12.70 -7.02
N ARG A 328 -10.35 13.09 -6.16
CA ARG A 328 -11.71 13.46 -6.56
C ARG A 328 -11.73 14.74 -7.39
N LYS A 329 -10.96 15.76 -7.00
CA LYS A 329 -10.83 17.01 -7.77
C LYS A 329 -10.24 16.77 -9.16
N VAL A 330 -9.29 15.84 -9.32
CA VAL A 330 -8.79 15.44 -10.65
C VAL A 330 -9.92 14.98 -11.56
N ILE A 331 -10.81 14.13 -11.05
CA ILE A 331 -11.97 13.66 -11.82
C ILE A 331 -12.87 14.84 -12.23
N ASP A 332 -13.17 15.74 -11.29
CA ASP A 332 -14.05 16.89 -11.53
C ASP A 332 -13.46 17.86 -12.56
N VAL A 333 -12.17 18.17 -12.46
CA VAL A 333 -11.47 19.06 -13.42
C VAL A 333 -11.43 18.43 -14.81
N VAL A 334 -11.12 17.14 -14.91
CA VAL A 334 -11.13 16.45 -16.21
C VAL A 334 -12.53 16.44 -16.82
N ARG A 335 -13.57 16.15 -16.02
CA ARG A 335 -14.96 16.18 -16.50
C ARG A 335 -15.40 17.57 -16.98
N ALA A 336 -14.98 18.64 -16.30
CA ALA A 336 -15.29 19.99 -16.69
C ALA A 336 -14.51 20.44 -17.94
N GLY A 337 -13.27 19.95 -18.09
CA GLY A 337 -12.36 20.35 -19.16
C GLY A 337 -12.48 19.52 -20.45
N THR A 338 -13.38 18.54 -20.52
CA THR A 338 -13.57 17.70 -21.73
C THR A 338 -15.02 17.36 -21.97
N ALA A 339 -15.40 17.22 -23.27
CA ALA A 339 -16.69 16.67 -23.69
C ALA A 339 -16.69 15.12 -23.72
N THR A 340 -15.59 14.48 -23.32
CA THR A 340 -15.40 13.04 -23.37
C THR A 340 -16.38 12.32 -22.42
N ARG A 341 -17.01 11.25 -22.90
CA ARG A 341 -17.89 10.41 -22.08
C ARG A 341 -17.09 9.28 -21.44
N PRO A 342 -17.28 9.01 -20.13
CA PRO A 342 -16.61 7.89 -19.48
C PRO A 342 -17.14 6.55 -20.02
N ALA A 343 -16.22 5.60 -20.32
CA ALA A 343 -16.59 4.26 -20.79
C ALA A 343 -15.45 3.26 -20.47
N LEU A 344 -15.74 2.25 -19.65
CA LEU A 344 -14.73 1.29 -19.16
C LEU A 344 -14.12 0.42 -20.28
N ASP A 345 -14.89 0.14 -21.33
CA ASP A 345 -14.52 -0.72 -22.46
C ASP A 345 -13.99 0.06 -23.68
N SER A 346 -13.86 1.39 -23.58
CA SER A 346 -13.42 2.22 -24.70
C SER A 346 -11.96 1.93 -25.08
N SER A 347 -11.70 1.95 -26.40
CA SER A 347 -10.34 1.98 -26.95
C SER A 347 -9.65 3.33 -26.77
N ASN A 348 -10.41 4.41 -26.56
CA ASN A 348 -9.89 5.73 -26.21
C ASN A 348 -9.40 5.74 -24.76
N GLU A 349 -8.12 6.06 -24.58
CA GLU A 349 -7.49 6.04 -23.26
C GLU A 349 -8.15 7.00 -22.26
N LEU A 350 -8.50 8.22 -22.69
CA LEU A 350 -9.12 9.21 -21.80
C LEU A 350 -10.51 8.78 -21.35
N GLU A 351 -11.33 8.24 -22.25
CA GLU A 351 -12.69 7.73 -21.94
C GLU A 351 -12.62 6.61 -20.89
N ARG A 352 -11.70 5.66 -21.11
CA ARG A 352 -11.51 4.50 -20.24
C ARG A 352 -10.99 4.92 -18.87
N LEU A 353 -9.92 5.72 -18.81
CA LEU A 353 -9.36 6.19 -17.55
C LEU A 353 -10.33 7.06 -16.75
N LEU A 354 -11.15 7.85 -17.44
CA LEU A 354 -12.22 8.62 -16.79
C LEU A 354 -13.29 7.69 -16.20
N GLY A 355 -13.68 6.64 -16.95
CA GLY A 355 -14.61 5.61 -16.47
C GLY A 355 -14.08 4.89 -15.23
N GLU A 356 -12.83 4.41 -15.27
CA GLU A 356 -12.15 3.75 -14.15
C GLU A 356 -12.10 4.67 -12.92
N ALA A 357 -11.65 5.92 -13.10
CA ALA A 357 -11.52 6.87 -11.99
C ALA A 357 -12.86 7.19 -11.32
N ILE A 358 -13.95 7.30 -12.08
CA ILE A 358 -15.30 7.56 -11.56
C ILE A 358 -15.79 6.35 -10.75
N VAL A 359 -15.68 5.14 -11.32
CA VAL A 359 -16.22 3.92 -10.70
C VAL A 359 -15.45 3.56 -9.41
N HIS A 360 -14.14 3.81 -9.36
CA HIS A 360 -13.32 3.58 -8.17
C HIS A 360 -13.42 4.72 -7.13
N SER A 361 -14.00 5.88 -7.48
CA SER A 361 -13.98 7.05 -6.57
C SER A 361 -14.67 6.85 -5.22
N PRO A 362 -15.76 6.03 -5.07
CA PRO A 362 -16.43 5.86 -3.80
C PRO A 362 -15.59 5.21 -2.69
N ASP A 363 -14.68 4.31 -3.03
CA ASP A 363 -13.89 3.57 -2.05
C ASP A 363 -12.74 4.41 -1.46
N ARG A 364 -12.25 5.41 -2.19
CA ARG A 364 -11.05 6.19 -1.82
C ARG A 364 -11.16 6.89 -0.47
N THR A 365 -12.35 7.36 -0.11
CA THR A 365 -12.59 8.01 1.19
C THR A 365 -12.83 7.01 2.33
N LEU A 366 -12.94 5.72 2.03
CA LEU A 366 -13.23 4.65 2.99
C LEU A 366 -12.00 3.79 3.29
N ARG A 367 -11.30 3.32 2.25
CA ARG A 367 -10.13 2.44 2.39
C ARG A 367 -8.96 3.13 3.11
N GLY A 368 -8.18 2.39 3.88
CA GLY A 368 -7.06 2.93 4.66
C GLY A 368 -7.48 3.84 5.83
N GLY A 369 -8.74 3.75 6.23
CA GLY A 369 -9.42 4.56 7.22
C GLY A 369 -10.29 5.65 6.59
N ALA A 370 -11.56 5.71 7.02
CA ALA A 370 -12.49 6.74 6.56
C ALA A 370 -11.96 8.14 6.89
N ASN A 371 -12.18 9.10 6.01
CA ASN A 371 -11.67 10.47 6.18
C ASN A 371 -12.13 11.10 7.50
N GLU A 372 -13.35 10.78 7.96
CA GLU A 372 -13.91 11.24 9.24
C GLU A 372 -13.10 10.72 10.44
N VAL A 373 -12.67 9.46 10.39
CA VAL A 373 -11.80 8.86 11.42
C VAL A 373 -10.44 9.53 11.43
N LEU A 374 -9.86 9.79 10.25
CA LEU A 374 -8.55 10.45 10.12
C LEU A 374 -8.59 11.88 10.65
N ARG A 375 -9.63 12.64 10.33
CA ARG A 375 -9.85 13.99 10.87
C ARG A 375 -10.00 13.99 12.39
N GLY A 376 -10.63 12.93 12.95
CA GLY A 376 -10.69 12.71 14.38
C GLY A 376 -9.31 12.50 15.03
N ILE A 377 -8.38 11.79 14.35
CA ILE A 377 -6.99 11.63 14.79
C ILE A 377 -6.27 12.99 14.81
N VAL A 378 -6.39 13.75 13.71
CA VAL A 378 -5.76 15.08 13.59
C VAL A 378 -6.31 16.05 14.64
N ALA A 379 -7.64 16.11 14.81
CA ALA A 379 -8.27 16.99 15.78
C ALA A 379 -7.82 16.69 17.23
N LYS A 380 -7.75 15.42 17.62
CA LYS A 380 -7.25 15.02 18.94
C LYS A 380 -5.81 15.47 19.19
N ALA A 381 -4.93 15.38 18.19
CA ALA A 381 -3.56 15.82 18.30
C ALA A 381 -3.45 17.35 18.46
N LEU A 382 -4.25 18.12 17.71
CA LEU A 382 -4.28 19.59 17.80
C LEU A 382 -4.82 20.12 19.15
N VAL A 383 -5.69 19.36 19.81
CA VAL A 383 -6.24 19.73 21.13
C VAL A 383 -5.29 19.34 22.26
N ALA A 384 -4.44 18.33 22.04
CA ALA A 384 -3.48 17.85 23.04
C ALA A 384 -2.14 18.62 23.02
N SER A 385 -1.89 19.42 21.99
CA SER A 385 -0.69 20.28 21.82
C SER A 385 -0.93 21.66 22.44
#